data_73a42445d310fcb04e195e2270f7ecc8
#
_entry.id   73a42445d310fcb04e195e2270f7ecc8
#
_cell.length_a   1.000
_cell.length_b   1.000
_cell.length_c   1.000
_cell.angle_alpha   90.00
_cell.angle_beta   90.00
_cell.angle_gamma   90.00
#
_symmetry.space_group_name_H-M   'P 1'
#
loop_
_entity.id
_entity.type
_entity.pdbx_description
1 polymer ?
#
loop_
_entity_poly.entity_id
_entity_poly.type
_entity_poly.pdbx_seq_one_letter_code
_entity_poly.pdbx_strand_id
1 'polypeptide(L)'
;MSFDNFLSQLKSKANELKTEVLKFKNKDFLNAAMAGSALIAMADGSISSEEKQKMIKFIESNDALSIFTTSDVIKAFQDFVSQLEFDKDIGEAKAYQAIGKMKSNIEASRLLVRMIIAIASSDGMFDNDEKKIAIKIAKELALNPSEFEL
;
A
#
# COMPACT_ATOMS: atom_id res chain seq x y z
N MET A 1 20.23 -6.88 -7.47
CA MET A 1 18.92 -6.98 -8.12
C MET A 1 18.33 -5.60 -8.33
N SER A 2 17.64 -5.41 -9.44
CA SER A 2 16.95 -4.16 -9.71
C SER A 2 15.57 -4.15 -9.07
N PHE A 3 15.00 -2.97 -8.91
CA PHE A 3 13.63 -2.81 -8.45
C PHE A 3 12.64 -3.50 -9.40
N ASP A 4 12.91 -3.49 -10.71
CA ASP A 4 12.07 -4.17 -11.69
C ASP A 4 12.01 -5.67 -11.46
N ASN A 5 13.12 -6.30 -11.09
CA ASN A 5 13.15 -7.72 -10.72
C ASN A 5 12.33 -7.99 -9.47
N PHE A 6 12.42 -7.10 -8.48
CA PHE A 6 11.61 -7.19 -7.26
C PHE A 6 10.11 -7.15 -7.59
N LEU A 7 9.68 -6.20 -8.44
CA LEU A 7 8.29 -6.11 -8.87
C LEU A 7 7.83 -7.36 -9.63
N SER A 8 8.68 -7.89 -10.51
CA SER A 8 8.36 -9.10 -11.26
C SER A 8 8.16 -10.28 -10.32
N GLN A 9 8.99 -10.41 -9.29
CA GLN A 9 8.85 -11.46 -8.29
C GLN A 9 7.54 -11.32 -7.50
N LEU A 10 7.17 -10.11 -7.12
CA LEU A 10 5.89 -9.87 -6.43
C LEU A 10 4.70 -10.30 -7.30
N LYS A 11 4.74 -9.96 -8.59
CA LYS A 11 3.66 -10.33 -9.52
C LYS A 11 3.57 -11.84 -9.75
N SER A 12 4.73 -12.50 -9.90
CA SER A 12 4.76 -13.94 -10.14
C SER A 12 4.38 -14.76 -8.90
N LYS A 13 4.47 -14.16 -7.70
CA LYS A 13 4.16 -14.82 -6.44
C LYS A 13 2.87 -14.32 -5.80
N ALA A 14 1.92 -13.87 -6.62
CA ALA A 14 0.65 -13.32 -6.13
C ALA A 14 -0.10 -14.30 -5.22
N ASN A 15 -0.09 -15.61 -5.54
CA ASN A 15 -0.74 -16.63 -4.71
C ASN A 15 -0.05 -16.81 -3.36
N GLU A 16 1.27 -16.74 -3.33
CA GLU A 16 2.03 -16.80 -2.08
C GLU A 16 1.74 -15.58 -1.21
N LEU A 17 1.65 -14.42 -1.84
CA LEU A 17 1.31 -13.18 -1.16
C LEU A 17 -0.07 -13.26 -0.51
N LYS A 18 -1.06 -13.81 -1.24
CA LYS A 18 -2.39 -14.05 -0.72
C LYS A 18 -2.37 -14.96 0.51
N THR A 19 -1.61 -16.04 0.46
CA THR A 19 -1.47 -16.98 1.58
C THR A 19 -0.86 -16.30 2.80
N GLU A 20 0.15 -15.44 2.60
CA GLU A 20 0.75 -14.68 3.69
C GLU A 20 -0.22 -13.66 4.29
N VAL A 21 -1.00 -12.97 3.45
CA VAL A 21 -1.99 -11.99 3.91
C VAL A 21 -3.06 -12.64 4.77
N LEU A 22 -3.44 -13.89 4.47
CA LEU A 22 -4.42 -14.62 5.29
C LEU A 22 -3.99 -14.74 6.75
N LYS A 23 -2.70 -14.79 7.04
CA LYS A 23 -2.17 -14.86 8.40
C LYS A 23 -2.46 -13.60 9.20
N PHE A 24 -2.62 -12.47 8.52
CA PHE A 24 -2.81 -11.16 9.13
C PHE A 24 -4.16 -10.56 8.75
N LYS A 25 -5.16 -11.39 8.51
CA LYS A 25 -6.50 -10.94 8.14
C LYS A 25 -7.17 -10.24 9.31
N ASN A 26 -6.92 -8.93 9.42
CA ASN A 26 -7.57 -8.08 10.41
C ASN A 26 -7.74 -6.67 9.87
N LYS A 27 -8.58 -5.90 10.54
CA LYS A 27 -8.92 -4.55 10.13
C LYS A 27 -7.72 -3.61 10.17
N ASP A 28 -6.83 -3.77 11.14
CA ASP A 28 -5.64 -2.91 11.26
C ASP A 28 -4.70 -3.10 10.09
N PHE A 29 -4.50 -4.34 9.64
CA PHE A 29 -3.69 -4.63 8.46
C PHE A 29 -4.32 -4.02 7.21
N LEU A 30 -5.63 -4.20 7.02
CA LEU A 30 -6.34 -3.62 5.89
C LEU A 30 -6.22 -2.11 5.86
N ASN A 31 -6.45 -1.45 7.00
CA ASN A 31 -6.33 0.00 7.10
C ASN A 31 -4.91 0.47 6.80
N ALA A 32 -3.91 -0.23 7.30
CA ALA A 32 -2.51 0.12 7.02
C ALA A 32 -2.17 -0.02 5.53
N ALA A 33 -2.65 -1.09 4.88
CA ALA A 33 -2.43 -1.30 3.45
C ALA A 33 -3.10 -0.21 2.61
N MET A 34 -4.32 0.18 2.95
CA MET A 34 -5.04 1.22 2.22
C MET A 34 -4.49 2.61 2.52
N ALA A 35 -4.02 2.85 3.75
CA ALA A 35 -3.34 4.10 4.09
C ALA A 35 -2.07 4.30 3.25
N GLY A 36 -1.24 3.26 3.16
CA GLY A 36 -0.03 3.32 2.35
C GLY A 36 -0.32 3.48 0.85
N SER A 37 -1.33 2.77 0.37
CA SER A 37 -1.76 2.90 -1.04
C SER A 37 -2.25 4.31 -1.35
N ALA A 38 -3.01 4.91 -0.44
CA ALA A 38 -3.49 6.30 -0.61
C ALA A 38 -2.33 7.30 -0.59
N LEU A 39 -1.36 7.12 0.32
CA LEU A 39 -0.19 8.00 0.37
C LEU A 39 0.60 7.97 -0.93
N ILE A 40 0.82 6.79 -1.50
CA ILE A 40 1.55 6.66 -2.76
C ILE A 40 0.73 7.21 -3.92
N ALA A 41 -0.56 6.95 -3.96
CA ALA A 41 -1.45 7.49 -4.99
C ALA A 41 -1.44 9.03 -5.02
N MET A 42 -1.23 9.66 -3.86
CA MET A 42 -1.18 11.11 -3.70
C MET A 42 0.25 11.67 -3.71
N ALA A 43 1.23 10.88 -4.12
CA ALA A 43 2.66 11.25 -4.02
C ALA A 43 3.01 12.52 -4.79
N ASP A 44 2.32 12.81 -5.90
CA ASP A 44 2.53 14.02 -6.69
C ASP A 44 1.66 15.20 -6.24
N GLY A 45 0.92 15.04 -5.15
CA GLY A 45 0.09 16.08 -4.54
C GLY A 45 -1.39 16.01 -4.88
N SER A 46 -1.78 15.20 -5.85
CA SER A 46 -3.19 15.04 -6.23
C SER A 46 -3.44 13.70 -6.91
N ILE A 47 -4.71 13.31 -6.92
CA ILE A 47 -5.15 12.11 -7.65
C ILE A 47 -6.42 12.47 -8.43
N SER A 48 -6.42 12.18 -9.73
CA SER A 48 -7.58 12.43 -10.58
C SER A 48 -8.67 11.38 -10.35
N SER A 49 -9.90 11.69 -10.80
CA SER A 49 -11.00 10.72 -10.73
C SER A 49 -10.68 9.45 -11.53
N GLU A 50 -10.03 9.59 -12.67
CA GLU A 50 -9.62 8.45 -13.49
C GLU A 50 -8.60 7.57 -12.76
N GLU A 51 -7.62 8.19 -12.11
CA GLU A 51 -6.62 7.47 -11.33
C GLU A 51 -7.25 6.73 -10.15
N LYS A 52 -8.21 7.37 -9.45
CA LYS A 52 -8.98 6.73 -8.38
C LYS A 52 -9.70 5.48 -8.87
N GLN A 53 -10.36 5.59 -10.02
CA GLN A 53 -11.11 4.49 -10.61
C GLN A 53 -10.20 3.33 -11.01
N LYS A 54 -9.05 3.63 -11.59
CA LYS A 54 -8.06 2.62 -11.96
C LYS A 54 -7.53 1.89 -10.73
N MET A 55 -7.24 2.64 -9.67
CA MET A 55 -6.75 2.09 -8.41
C MET A 55 -7.80 1.19 -7.77
N ILE A 56 -9.06 1.62 -7.75
CA ILE A 56 -10.17 0.84 -7.22
C ILE A 56 -10.34 -0.46 -8.01
N LYS A 57 -10.30 -0.39 -9.34
CA LYS A 57 -10.40 -1.59 -10.19
C LYS A 57 -9.27 -2.57 -9.91
N PHE A 58 -8.07 -2.07 -9.75
CA PHE A 58 -6.93 -2.91 -9.41
C PHE A 58 -7.11 -3.56 -8.05
N ILE A 59 -7.54 -2.80 -7.05
CA ILE A 59 -7.80 -3.31 -5.71
C ILE A 59 -8.86 -4.41 -5.76
N GLU A 60 -9.95 -4.20 -6.51
CA GLU A 60 -11.01 -5.19 -6.69
C GLU A 60 -10.51 -6.49 -7.31
N SER A 61 -9.57 -6.39 -8.25
CA SER A 61 -9.07 -7.55 -8.98
C SER A 61 -7.84 -8.20 -8.33
N ASN A 62 -7.32 -7.62 -7.24
CA ASN A 62 -6.13 -8.15 -6.59
C ASN A 62 -6.47 -9.37 -5.73
N ASP A 63 -5.93 -10.52 -6.11
CA ASP A 63 -6.20 -11.78 -5.42
C ASP A 63 -5.75 -11.76 -3.96
N ALA A 64 -4.66 -11.06 -3.64
CA ALA A 64 -4.16 -10.99 -2.27
C ALA A 64 -5.13 -10.26 -1.34
N LEU A 65 -5.92 -9.33 -1.89
CA LEU A 65 -6.93 -8.59 -1.12
C LEU A 65 -8.30 -9.26 -1.13
N SER A 66 -8.47 -10.35 -1.87
CA SER A 66 -9.76 -11.03 -1.99
C SER A 66 -10.25 -11.66 -0.69
N ILE A 67 -9.37 -11.78 0.30
CA ILE A 67 -9.73 -12.27 1.64
C ILE A 67 -10.54 -11.24 2.44
N PHE A 68 -10.49 -9.97 2.04
CA PHE A 68 -11.30 -8.91 2.62
C PHE A 68 -12.53 -8.65 1.76
N THR A 69 -13.58 -8.11 2.36
CA THR A 69 -14.76 -7.69 1.60
C THR A 69 -14.38 -6.53 0.68
N THR A 70 -14.74 -6.62 -0.60
CA THR A 70 -14.43 -5.58 -1.59
C THR A 70 -14.91 -4.21 -1.12
N SER A 71 -16.11 -4.11 -0.56
CA SER A 71 -16.64 -2.83 -0.08
C SER A 71 -15.82 -2.26 1.07
N ASP A 72 -15.31 -3.09 1.98
CA ASP A 72 -14.45 -2.65 3.09
C ASP A 72 -13.12 -2.12 2.58
N VAL A 73 -12.53 -2.78 1.58
CA VAL A 73 -11.27 -2.37 0.98
C VAL A 73 -11.42 -1.01 0.31
N ILE A 74 -12.45 -0.87 -0.54
CA ILE A 74 -12.71 0.38 -1.27
C ILE A 74 -13.00 1.52 -0.31
N LYS A 75 -13.84 1.27 0.70
CA LYS A 75 -14.17 2.28 1.69
C LYS A 75 -12.94 2.78 2.44
N ALA A 76 -12.08 1.88 2.89
CA ALA A 76 -10.86 2.25 3.58
C ALA A 76 -9.95 3.11 2.70
N PHE A 77 -9.77 2.70 1.43
CA PHE A 77 -8.97 3.47 0.47
C PHE A 77 -9.55 4.88 0.27
N GLN A 78 -10.84 4.96 -0.01
CA GLN A 78 -11.50 6.24 -0.25
C GLN A 78 -11.46 7.15 0.97
N ASP A 79 -11.61 6.60 2.18
CA ASP A 79 -11.55 7.39 3.41
C ASP A 79 -10.17 8.03 3.59
N PHE A 80 -9.08 7.30 3.35
CA PHE A 80 -7.73 7.87 3.44
C PHE A 80 -7.47 8.90 2.36
N VAL A 81 -7.89 8.64 1.12
CA VAL A 81 -7.75 9.61 0.02
C VAL A 81 -8.50 10.89 0.36
N SER A 82 -9.74 10.78 0.83
CA SER A 82 -10.57 11.93 1.19
C SER A 82 -9.94 12.78 2.29
N GLN A 83 -9.34 12.13 3.29
CA GLN A 83 -8.65 12.85 4.36
C GLN A 83 -7.42 13.60 3.84
N LEU A 84 -6.66 12.96 2.95
CA LEU A 84 -5.49 13.59 2.33
C LEU A 84 -5.88 14.76 1.43
N GLU A 85 -6.99 14.64 0.70
CA GLU A 85 -7.50 15.73 -0.13
C GLU A 85 -8.04 16.88 0.69
N PHE A 86 -8.66 16.59 1.84
CA PHE A 86 -9.20 17.62 2.73
C PHE A 86 -8.08 18.43 3.40
N ASP A 87 -7.10 17.75 3.97
CA ASP A 87 -5.93 18.38 4.60
C ASP A 87 -4.76 17.40 4.53
N LYS A 88 -3.73 17.78 3.78
CA LYS A 88 -2.58 16.92 3.54
C LYS A 88 -1.89 16.51 4.85
N ASP A 89 -1.65 17.46 5.74
CA ASP A 89 -0.91 17.19 6.97
C ASP A 89 -1.69 16.29 7.92
N ILE A 90 -2.99 16.55 8.07
CA ILE A 90 -3.86 15.74 8.92
C ILE A 90 -4.03 14.35 8.31
N GLY A 91 -4.23 14.28 7.00
CA GLY A 91 -4.36 13.01 6.27
C GLY A 91 -3.11 12.15 6.36
N GLU A 92 -1.93 12.75 6.19
CA GLU A 92 -0.66 12.04 6.33
C GLU A 92 -0.48 11.51 7.76
N ALA A 93 -0.78 12.33 8.77
CA ALA A 93 -0.66 11.92 10.16
C ALA A 93 -1.54 10.69 10.45
N LYS A 94 -2.78 10.71 9.99
CA LYS A 94 -3.69 9.57 10.18
C LYS A 94 -3.24 8.33 9.41
N ALA A 95 -2.75 8.50 8.19
CA ALA A 95 -2.26 7.39 7.39
C ALA A 95 -1.04 6.74 8.04
N TYR A 96 -0.05 7.53 8.48
CA TYR A 96 1.14 6.99 9.14
C TYR A 96 0.81 6.39 10.51
N GLN A 97 -0.21 6.90 11.20
CA GLN A 97 -0.68 6.29 12.43
C GLN A 97 -1.23 4.88 12.18
N ALA A 98 -2.03 4.71 11.13
CA ALA A 98 -2.55 3.40 10.76
C ALA A 98 -1.42 2.43 10.37
N ILE A 99 -0.45 2.90 9.60
CA ILE A 99 0.71 2.11 9.20
C ILE A 99 1.53 1.71 10.44
N GLY A 100 1.78 2.65 11.34
CA GLY A 100 2.60 2.45 12.53
C GLY A 100 2.07 1.39 13.48
N LYS A 101 0.77 1.09 13.43
CA LYS A 101 0.19 0.00 14.24
C LYS A 101 0.81 -1.34 13.93
N MET A 102 1.37 -1.52 12.73
CA MET A 102 1.99 -2.79 12.33
C MET A 102 3.43 -2.91 12.83
N LYS A 103 4.04 -1.84 13.34
CA LYS A 103 5.46 -1.77 13.70
C LYS A 103 5.88 -2.85 14.71
N SER A 104 5.00 -3.23 15.61
CA SER A 104 5.31 -4.24 16.64
C SER A 104 5.44 -5.67 16.08
N ASN A 105 4.96 -5.90 14.87
CA ASN A 105 5.03 -7.21 14.20
C ASN A 105 5.85 -7.07 12.92
N ILE A 106 7.11 -7.51 12.96
CA ILE A 106 8.03 -7.32 11.85
C ILE A 106 7.61 -8.08 10.58
N GLU A 107 7.03 -9.27 10.74
CA GLU A 107 6.54 -10.04 9.59
C GLU A 107 5.38 -9.34 8.91
N ALA A 108 4.44 -8.84 9.71
CA ALA A 108 3.31 -8.07 9.19
C ALA A 108 3.77 -6.79 8.52
N SER A 109 4.77 -6.11 9.11
CA SER A 109 5.34 -4.88 8.53
C SER A 109 5.99 -5.14 7.17
N ARG A 110 6.77 -6.20 7.04
CA ARG A 110 7.39 -6.56 5.76
C ARG A 110 6.35 -6.91 4.71
N LEU A 111 5.35 -7.69 5.10
CA LEU A 111 4.25 -8.04 4.20
C LEU A 111 3.50 -6.80 3.75
N LEU A 112 3.25 -5.89 4.69
CA LEU A 112 2.55 -4.63 4.40
C LEU A 112 3.26 -3.81 3.33
N VAL A 113 4.58 -3.65 3.43
CA VAL A 113 5.36 -2.89 2.43
C VAL A 113 5.27 -3.56 1.06
N ARG A 114 5.38 -4.88 1.00
CA ARG A 114 5.24 -5.63 -0.26
C ARG A 114 3.86 -5.41 -0.88
N MET A 115 2.81 -5.46 -0.07
CA MET A 115 1.44 -5.23 -0.53
C MET A 115 1.26 -3.83 -1.08
N ILE A 116 1.75 -2.82 -0.36
CA ILE A 116 1.64 -1.43 -0.78
C ILE A 116 2.34 -1.21 -2.11
N ILE A 117 3.55 -1.75 -2.27
CA ILE A 117 4.31 -1.63 -3.53
C ILE A 117 3.56 -2.34 -4.67
N ALA A 118 3.03 -3.53 -4.42
CA ALA A 118 2.30 -4.29 -5.42
C ALA A 118 1.06 -3.53 -5.90
N ILE A 119 0.31 -2.93 -4.98
CA ILE A 119 -0.88 -2.13 -5.31
C ILE A 119 -0.48 -0.87 -6.07
N ALA A 120 0.54 -0.16 -5.60
CA ALA A 120 0.96 1.11 -6.19
C ALA A 120 1.55 0.94 -7.58
N SER A 121 2.20 -0.20 -7.86
CA SER A 121 2.83 -0.46 -9.15
C SER A 121 1.90 -1.15 -10.15
N SER A 122 0.63 -1.24 -9.84
CA SER A 122 -0.37 -1.99 -10.62
C SER A 122 -0.55 -1.49 -12.05
N ASP A 123 -0.32 -0.21 -12.28
CA ASP A 123 -0.39 0.39 -13.61
C ASP A 123 0.91 0.23 -14.43
N GLY A 124 1.87 -0.50 -13.88
CA GLY A 124 3.18 -0.71 -14.51
C GLY A 124 4.16 0.43 -14.27
N MET A 125 3.76 1.45 -13.53
CA MET A 125 4.58 2.63 -13.24
C MET A 125 4.84 2.76 -11.75
N PHE A 126 6.09 3.08 -11.41
CA PHE A 126 6.48 3.38 -10.04
C PHE A 126 7.57 4.43 -10.10
N ASP A 127 7.15 5.69 -10.06
CA ASP A 127 8.05 6.83 -10.26
C ASP A 127 8.85 7.17 -9.01
N ASN A 128 9.72 8.19 -9.14
CA ASN A 128 10.60 8.61 -8.03
C ASN A 128 9.81 9.18 -6.85
N ASP A 129 8.72 9.90 -7.10
CA ASP A 129 7.90 10.45 -6.02
C ASP A 129 7.23 9.33 -5.24
N GLU A 130 6.73 8.31 -5.92
CA GLU A 130 6.13 7.13 -5.31
C GLU A 130 7.17 6.35 -4.50
N LYS A 131 8.40 6.20 -5.02
CA LYS A 131 9.49 5.55 -4.30
C LYS A 131 9.85 6.28 -3.02
N LYS A 132 9.87 7.61 -3.04
CA LYS A 132 10.15 8.42 -1.83
C LYS A 132 9.14 8.12 -0.73
N ILE A 133 7.87 8.02 -1.08
CA ILE A 133 6.82 7.69 -0.12
C ILE A 133 6.99 6.25 0.40
N ALA A 134 7.30 5.30 -0.48
CA ALA A 134 7.53 3.91 -0.08
C ALA A 134 8.72 3.79 0.89
N ILE A 135 9.79 4.54 0.64
CA ILE A 135 10.95 4.60 1.54
C ILE A 135 10.53 5.15 2.90
N LYS A 136 9.73 6.20 2.92
CA LYS A 136 9.24 6.82 4.14
C LYS A 136 8.36 5.84 4.95
N ILE A 137 7.50 5.09 4.26
CA ILE A 137 6.67 4.06 4.89
C ILE A 137 7.55 2.96 5.52
N ALA A 138 8.54 2.48 4.79
CA ALA A 138 9.45 1.45 5.32
C ALA A 138 10.17 1.95 6.57
N LYS A 139 10.64 3.19 6.57
CA LYS A 139 11.31 3.79 7.73
C LYS A 139 10.35 3.95 8.92
N GLU A 140 9.10 4.32 8.66
CA GLU A 140 8.08 4.41 9.71
C GLU A 140 7.88 3.07 10.41
N LEU A 141 8.04 1.98 9.67
CA LEU A 141 7.94 0.61 10.20
C LEU A 141 9.27 0.08 10.75
N ALA A 142 10.29 0.92 10.83
CA ALA A 142 11.64 0.55 11.27
C ALA A 142 12.27 -0.54 10.40
N LEU A 143 11.93 -0.54 9.10
CA LEU A 143 12.50 -1.45 8.11
C LEU A 143 13.53 -0.75 7.26
N ASN A 144 14.52 -1.51 6.77
CA ASN A 144 15.50 -0.99 5.84
C ASN A 144 14.90 -0.96 4.43
N PRO A 145 14.80 0.23 3.79
CA PRO A 145 14.24 0.30 2.44
C PRO A 145 14.95 -0.59 1.42
N SER A 146 16.23 -0.86 1.60
CA SER A 146 16.97 -1.71 0.66
C SER A 146 16.47 -3.15 0.63
N GLU A 147 15.74 -3.62 1.63
CA GLU A 147 15.10 -4.95 1.62
C GLU A 147 14.10 -5.06 0.45
N PHE A 148 13.58 -3.92 -0.02
CA PHE A 148 12.57 -3.85 -1.07
C PHE A 148 13.13 -3.23 -2.35
N GLU A 149 14.46 -3.17 -2.46
CA GLU A 149 15.15 -2.58 -3.62
C GLU A 149 14.78 -1.09 -3.85
N LEU A 150 14.46 -0.40 -2.76
CA LEU A 150 14.11 1.03 -2.80
C LEU A 150 15.32 1.93 -2.61
#